data_846ca110e5fc6e0ee9d792dadf49bc69
#
_entry.id   846ca110e5fc6e0ee9d792dadf49bc69
#
_cell.length_a   1.000
_cell.length_b   1.000
_cell.length_c   1.000
_cell.angle_alpha   90.00
_cell.angle_beta   90.00
_cell.angle_gamma   90.00
#
_symmetry.space_group_name_H-M   'P 1'
#
loop_
_entity.id
_entity.type
_entity.pdbx_description
1 polymer ?
#
loop_
_entity_poly.entity_id
_entity_poly.type
_entity_poly.pdbx_seq_one_letter_code
_entity_poly.pdbx_strand_id
1 'polypeptide(L)'
;ELDLIEQGLMARSTIQGLADRFGLFAEAGSETERVALVRGAITITEIVDPAQAWRADVRPSGLSIAVRLGDPEEAARLANALVDTIVAEAAARAQARASTTLDFLQSEEARVGEAIAAVEGRIADFRAANLASLPEGLTAQRERVARLSESRIALDRDIIAFEGGADRLRPEEAARQRAAYEDQRRVLDAAVAEAEAAIAAAPAVERELGALGRQLQSLEAELTVVTERRTEAAMARTLEERDQAGRFTVLERAVPPEFPVSASRTKIALAGGATAGAVALALALAREVMQRSLRSAAQMRAQLG
;
A
#
# COMPACT_ATOMS: atom_id res chain seq x y z
N GLU A 1 13.07 -2.23 8.37
CA GLU A 1 12.15 -3.24 8.97
C GLU A 1 12.67 -3.74 10.33
N LEU A 2 13.97 -4.03 10.46
CA LEU A 2 14.55 -4.53 11.71
C LEU A 2 14.41 -3.51 12.85
N ASP A 3 14.65 -2.21 12.60
CA ASP A 3 14.45 -1.13 13.58
C ASP A 3 13.00 -1.05 14.11
N LEU A 4 12.01 -1.28 13.22
CA LEU A 4 10.60 -1.28 13.61
C LEU A 4 10.24 -2.51 14.46
N ILE A 5 10.88 -3.63 14.20
CA ILE A 5 10.73 -4.85 15.01
C ILE A 5 11.34 -4.63 16.39
N GLU A 6 12.55 -4.06 16.46
CA GLU A 6 13.20 -3.72 17.72
C GLU A 6 12.35 -2.75 18.56
N GLN A 7 11.85 -1.67 17.94
CA GLN A 7 10.96 -0.73 18.61
C GLN A 7 9.65 -1.39 19.09
N GLY A 8 9.07 -2.29 18.30
CA GLY A 8 7.86 -3.03 18.65
C GLY A 8 8.09 -3.98 19.85
N LEU A 9 9.23 -4.67 19.87
CA LEU A 9 9.62 -5.55 20.97
C LEU A 9 9.87 -4.78 22.27
N MET A 10 10.49 -3.62 22.16
CA MET A 10 10.76 -2.74 23.30
C MET A 10 9.56 -1.87 23.68
N ALA A 11 8.43 -2.01 23.01
CA ALA A 11 7.20 -1.32 23.37
C ALA A 11 6.74 -1.74 24.78
N ARG A 12 6.19 -0.78 25.53
CA ARG A 12 5.76 -0.99 26.92
C ARG A 12 4.78 -2.17 27.05
N SER A 13 3.80 -2.25 26.14
CA SER A 13 2.80 -3.32 26.13
C SER A 13 3.38 -4.71 25.93
N THR A 14 4.35 -4.85 25.04
CA THR A 14 5.04 -6.13 24.75
C THR A 14 5.86 -6.58 25.95
N ILE A 15 6.68 -5.66 26.50
CA ILE A 15 7.53 -5.92 27.67
C ILE A 15 6.66 -6.28 28.90
N GLN A 16 5.56 -5.56 29.10
CA GLN A 16 4.62 -5.81 30.19
C GLN A 16 3.98 -7.21 30.06
N GLY A 17 3.48 -7.56 28.86
CA GLY A 17 2.94 -8.90 28.61
C GLY A 17 3.95 -10.02 28.84
N LEU A 18 5.22 -9.81 28.48
CA LEU A 18 6.30 -10.75 28.78
C LEU A 18 6.60 -10.82 30.29
N ALA A 19 6.67 -9.68 30.97
CA ALA A 19 6.87 -9.60 32.41
C ALA A 19 5.78 -10.37 33.18
N ASP A 20 4.53 -10.25 32.75
CA ASP A 20 3.40 -10.94 33.37
C ASP A 20 3.40 -12.44 33.07
N ARG A 21 3.66 -12.81 31.81
CA ARG A 21 3.70 -14.23 31.40
C ARG A 21 4.79 -15.05 32.08
N PHE A 22 5.95 -14.43 32.32
CA PHE A 22 7.10 -15.11 32.94
C PHE A 22 7.28 -14.76 34.42
N GLY A 23 6.41 -13.93 35.02
CA GLY A 23 6.50 -13.53 36.41
C GLY A 23 7.75 -12.72 36.76
N LEU A 24 8.36 -12.02 35.75
CA LEU A 24 9.64 -11.34 35.92
C LEU A 24 9.51 -10.12 36.81
N PHE A 25 10.47 -9.96 37.73
CA PHE A 25 10.57 -8.80 38.61
C PHE A 25 9.26 -8.44 39.33
N ALA A 26 8.54 -9.47 39.84
CA ALA A 26 7.26 -9.28 40.54
C ALA A 26 7.38 -8.43 41.81
N GLU A 27 8.60 -8.32 42.39
CA GLU A 27 8.92 -7.55 43.60
C GLU A 27 9.20 -6.07 43.29
N ALA A 28 9.16 -5.63 42.02
CA ALA A 28 9.38 -4.22 41.68
C ALA A 28 8.34 -3.30 42.32
N GLY A 29 8.77 -2.16 42.82
CA GLY A 29 7.91 -1.22 43.55
C GLY A 29 6.86 -0.53 42.69
N SER A 30 7.02 -0.55 41.37
CA SER A 30 6.07 -0.02 40.40
C SER A 30 6.13 -0.74 39.07
N GLU A 31 5.03 -0.70 38.32
CA GLU A 31 4.95 -1.26 36.99
C GLU A 31 5.96 -0.61 36.01
N THR A 32 6.21 0.66 36.13
CA THR A 32 7.18 1.39 35.32
C THR A 32 8.61 0.90 35.61
N GLU A 33 8.93 0.67 36.88
CA GLU A 33 10.21 0.11 37.29
C GLU A 33 10.37 -1.34 36.80
N ARG A 34 9.32 -2.16 36.88
CA ARG A 34 9.28 -3.54 36.37
C ARG A 34 9.58 -3.58 34.86
N VAL A 35 8.92 -2.74 34.08
CA VAL A 35 9.17 -2.61 32.62
C VAL A 35 10.60 -2.17 32.34
N ALA A 36 11.15 -1.24 33.12
CA ALA A 36 12.54 -0.77 32.96
C ALA A 36 13.55 -1.89 33.25
N LEU A 37 13.32 -2.70 34.29
CA LEU A 37 14.17 -3.83 34.67
C LEU A 37 14.15 -4.92 33.59
N VAL A 38 12.98 -5.30 33.08
CA VAL A 38 12.86 -6.27 31.99
C VAL A 38 13.53 -5.78 30.72
N ARG A 39 13.32 -4.49 30.37
CA ARG A 39 13.99 -3.87 29.22
C ARG A 39 15.51 -3.85 29.36
N GLY A 40 16.02 -3.58 30.56
CA GLY A 40 17.44 -3.63 30.85
C GLY A 40 18.07 -5.02 30.83
N ALA A 41 17.24 -6.08 31.00
CA ALA A 41 17.65 -7.47 30.90
C ALA A 41 17.77 -7.97 29.46
N ILE A 42 17.16 -7.29 28.50
CA ILE A 42 17.12 -7.67 27.08
C ILE A 42 18.10 -6.79 26.31
N THR A 43 18.93 -7.40 25.49
CA THR A 43 19.84 -6.71 24.57
C THR A 43 19.61 -7.25 23.17
N ILE A 44 19.26 -6.38 22.23
CA ILE A 44 19.12 -6.72 20.81
C ILE A 44 20.31 -6.12 20.08
N THR A 45 20.96 -6.91 19.23
CA THR A 45 22.12 -6.50 18.45
C THR A 45 21.93 -6.94 17.01
N GLU A 46 22.16 -6.03 16.09
CA GLU A 46 22.14 -6.34 14.66
C GLU A 46 23.36 -7.17 14.26
N ILE A 47 23.12 -8.21 13.47
CA ILE A 47 24.18 -9.03 12.87
C ILE A 47 24.48 -8.44 11.48
N VAL A 48 25.69 -7.92 11.34
CA VAL A 48 26.22 -7.40 10.07
C VAL A 48 27.29 -8.37 9.56
N ASP A 49 27.30 -8.63 8.26
CA ASP A 49 28.36 -9.43 7.64
C ASP A 49 29.72 -8.76 7.86
N PRO A 50 30.68 -9.43 8.56
CA PRO A 50 32.01 -8.87 8.84
C PRO A 50 32.75 -8.45 7.58
N ALA A 51 32.52 -9.12 6.43
CA ALA A 51 33.15 -8.80 5.15
C ALA A 51 32.66 -7.47 4.57
N GLN A 52 31.51 -6.96 5.02
CA GLN A 52 30.91 -5.73 4.55
C GLN A 52 30.84 -4.63 5.64
N ALA A 53 31.24 -4.91 6.86
CA ALA A 53 31.15 -4.00 8.01
C ALA A 53 31.89 -2.66 7.83
N TRP A 54 32.77 -2.56 6.83
CA TRP A 54 33.50 -1.33 6.47
C TRP A 54 32.69 -0.35 5.62
N ARG A 55 31.52 -0.74 5.12
CA ARG A 55 30.63 0.08 4.28
C ARG A 55 29.58 0.75 5.16
N ALA A 56 29.31 2.03 4.93
CA ALA A 56 28.35 2.82 5.71
C ALA A 56 26.86 2.47 5.40
N ASP A 57 26.61 1.74 4.31
CA ASP A 57 25.26 1.40 3.79
C ASP A 57 24.92 -0.09 3.94
N VAL A 58 25.61 -0.80 4.84
CA VAL A 58 25.36 -2.24 5.04
C VAL A 58 24.04 -2.47 5.74
N ARG A 59 23.20 -3.30 5.11
CA ARG A 59 21.96 -3.76 5.75
C ARG A 59 22.26 -4.93 6.68
N PRO A 60 21.75 -4.91 7.91
CA PRO A 60 21.90 -6.04 8.82
C PRO A 60 21.28 -7.30 8.20
N SER A 61 21.97 -8.42 8.33
CA SER A 61 21.55 -9.74 7.85
C SER A 61 20.72 -10.52 8.88
N GLY A 62 20.69 -10.07 10.14
CA GLY A 62 19.97 -10.73 11.21
C GLY A 62 19.94 -9.93 12.50
N LEU A 63 19.26 -10.49 13.51
CA LEU A 63 19.21 -9.97 14.88
C LEU A 63 19.70 -11.03 15.85
N SER A 64 20.51 -10.61 16.81
CA SER A 64 20.90 -11.40 17.98
C SER A 64 20.18 -10.86 19.21
N ILE A 65 19.51 -11.74 19.95
CA ILE A 65 18.78 -11.39 21.17
C ILE A 65 19.48 -12.03 22.34
N ALA A 66 19.99 -11.23 23.25
CA ALA A 66 20.60 -11.69 24.49
C ALA A 66 19.72 -11.28 25.68
N VAL A 67 19.46 -12.24 26.56
CA VAL A 67 18.68 -12.04 27.79
C VAL A 67 19.56 -12.36 29.00
N ARG A 68 19.57 -11.47 29.99
CA ARG A 68 20.32 -11.60 31.24
C ARG A 68 19.37 -11.62 32.43
N LEU A 69 19.18 -12.80 33.02
CA LEU A 69 18.40 -13.00 34.24
C LEU A 69 19.21 -13.74 35.30
N GLY A 70 18.69 -13.84 36.52
CA GLY A 70 19.31 -14.58 37.61
C GLY A 70 19.24 -16.10 37.42
N ASP A 71 18.22 -16.59 36.72
CA ASP A 71 18.03 -18.02 36.39
C ASP A 71 18.36 -18.25 34.92
N PRO A 72 19.27 -19.18 34.59
CA PRO A 72 19.67 -19.49 33.23
C PRO A 72 18.53 -20.09 32.38
N GLU A 73 17.66 -20.91 32.98
CA GLU A 73 16.52 -21.51 32.28
C GLU A 73 15.46 -20.47 31.95
N GLU A 74 15.16 -19.53 32.85
CA GLU A 74 14.24 -18.42 32.60
C GLU A 74 14.79 -17.49 31.51
N ALA A 75 16.09 -17.21 31.52
CA ALA A 75 16.74 -16.40 30.49
C ALA A 75 16.59 -17.03 29.10
N ALA A 76 16.84 -18.34 28.96
CA ALA A 76 16.69 -19.05 27.71
C ALA A 76 15.21 -19.11 27.24
N ARG A 77 14.28 -19.36 28.17
CA ARG A 77 12.83 -19.35 27.84
C ARG A 77 12.36 -17.98 27.37
N LEU A 78 12.79 -16.91 28.04
CA LEU A 78 12.42 -15.56 27.63
C LEU A 78 13.03 -15.18 26.29
N ALA A 79 14.29 -15.52 26.03
CA ALA A 79 14.94 -15.28 24.75
C ALA A 79 14.20 -16.00 23.60
N ASN A 80 13.87 -17.27 23.79
CA ASN A 80 13.09 -18.03 22.79
C ASN A 80 11.69 -17.47 22.57
N ALA A 81 11.00 -17.03 23.63
CA ALA A 81 9.69 -16.40 23.53
C ALA A 81 9.73 -15.07 22.76
N LEU A 82 10.80 -14.28 22.94
CA LEU A 82 11.04 -13.07 22.14
C LEU A 82 11.22 -13.41 20.67
N VAL A 83 12.04 -14.41 20.34
CA VAL A 83 12.23 -14.89 18.96
C VAL A 83 10.90 -15.32 18.34
N ASP A 84 10.11 -16.16 19.05
CA ASP A 84 8.82 -16.62 18.57
C ASP A 84 7.82 -15.45 18.37
N THR A 85 7.87 -14.42 19.23
CA THR A 85 7.06 -13.21 19.09
C THR A 85 7.45 -12.42 17.85
N ILE A 86 8.75 -12.25 17.57
CA ILE A 86 9.26 -11.58 16.36
C ILE A 86 8.78 -12.28 15.11
N VAL A 87 8.96 -13.59 15.05
CA VAL A 87 8.58 -14.38 13.87
C VAL A 87 7.07 -14.28 13.63
N ALA A 88 6.26 -14.41 14.70
CA ALA A 88 4.81 -14.28 14.61
C ALA A 88 4.36 -12.88 14.16
N GLU A 89 4.97 -11.82 14.72
CA GLU A 89 4.64 -10.44 14.36
C GLU A 89 5.06 -10.10 12.92
N ALA A 90 6.23 -10.57 12.50
CA ALA A 90 6.69 -10.39 11.12
C ALA A 90 5.78 -11.09 10.12
N ALA A 91 5.34 -12.33 10.41
CA ALA A 91 4.37 -13.07 9.60
C ALA A 91 3.01 -12.35 9.55
N ALA A 92 2.49 -11.88 10.68
CA ALA A 92 1.23 -11.15 10.76
C ALA A 92 1.29 -9.83 9.94
N ARG A 93 2.40 -9.09 10.02
CA ARG A 93 2.59 -7.85 9.24
C ARG A 93 2.70 -8.14 7.74
N ALA A 94 3.38 -9.22 7.34
CA ALA A 94 3.47 -9.62 5.94
C ALA A 94 2.09 -10.00 5.38
N GLN A 95 1.32 -10.80 6.12
CA GLN A 95 -0.04 -11.17 5.77
C GLN A 95 -0.97 -9.96 5.68
N ALA A 96 -0.89 -9.02 6.64
CA ALA A 96 -1.68 -7.80 6.61
C ALA A 96 -1.38 -6.93 5.37
N ARG A 97 -0.09 -6.79 5.00
CA ARG A 97 0.29 -6.06 3.78
C ARG A 97 -0.23 -6.74 2.52
N ALA A 98 -0.10 -8.06 2.43
CA ALA A 98 -0.61 -8.83 1.29
C ALA A 98 -2.13 -8.72 1.16
N SER A 99 -2.86 -8.80 2.30
CA SER A 99 -4.32 -8.59 2.33
C SER A 99 -4.71 -7.20 1.87
N THR A 100 -4.09 -6.15 2.44
CA THR A 100 -4.38 -4.76 2.06
C THR A 100 -4.15 -4.51 0.56
N THR A 101 -3.08 -5.07 0.00
CA THR A 101 -2.79 -4.95 -1.43
C THR A 101 -3.87 -5.65 -2.27
N LEU A 102 -4.30 -6.84 -1.88
CA LEU A 102 -5.35 -7.58 -2.57
C LEU A 102 -6.69 -6.84 -2.51
N ASP A 103 -7.08 -6.35 -1.33
CA ASP A 103 -8.33 -5.60 -1.13
C ASP A 103 -8.34 -4.31 -1.98
N PHE A 104 -7.20 -3.60 -2.05
CA PHE A 104 -7.05 -2.45 -2.93
C PHE A 104 -7.23 -2.81 -4.39
N LEU A 105 -6.58 -3.87 -4.89
CA LEU A 105 -6.70 -4.30 -6.28
C LEU A 105 -8.10 -4.80 -6.63
N GLN A 106 -8.80 -5.45 -5.69
CA GLN A 106 -10.21 -5.83 -5.86
C GLN A 106 -11.13 -4.61 -5.98
N SER A 107 -10.92 -3.60 -5.15
CA SER A 107 -11.68 -2.35 -5.23
C SER A 107 -11.43 -1.60 -6.54
N GLU A 108 -10.20 -1.64 -7.03
CA GLU A 108 -9.82 -1.00 -8.29
C GLU A 108 -10.41 -1.74 -9.50
N GLU A 109 -10.42 -3.09 -9.47
CA GLU A 109 -11.09 -3.91 -10.49
C GLU A 109 -12.59 -3.60 -10.57
N ALA A 110 -13.26 -3.49 -9.43
CA ALA A 110 -14.68 -3.12 -9.38
C ALA A 110 -14.91 -1.71 -9.93
N ARG A 111 -14.07 -0.73 -9.57
CA ARG A 111 -14.13 0.65 -10.07
C ARG A 111 -14.01 0.71 -11.60
N VAL A 112 -13.04 0.00 -12.16
CA VAL A 112 -12.84 -0.04 -13.62
C VAL A 112 -14.01 -0.76 -14.30
N GLY A 113 -14.53 -1.85 -13.71
CA GLY A 113 -15.71 -2.55 -14.19
C GLY A 113 -16.95 -1.66 -14.24
N GLU A 114 -17.20 -0.85 -13.21
CA GLU A 114 -18.28 0.14 -13.20
C GLU A 114 -18.10 1.22 -14.27
N ALA A 115 -16.85 1.68 -14.47
CA ALA A 115 -16.54 2.66 -15.53
C ALA A 115 -16.78 2.09 -16.93
N ILE A 116 -16.47 0.82 -17.18
CA ILE A 116 -16.77 0.11 -18.43
C ILE A 116 -18.28 0.08 -18.66
N ALA A 117 -19.06 -0.40 -17.68
CA ALA A 117 -20.50 -0.47 -17.77
C ALA A 117 -21.14 0.92 -18.04
N ALA A 118 -20.62 1.96 -17.43
CA ALA A 118 -21.08 3.33 -17.66
C ALA A 118 -20.81 3.80 -19.11
N VAL A 119 -19.64 3.48 -19.68
CA VAL A 119 -19.30 3.83 -21.08
C VAL A 119 -20.15 3.01 -22.06
N GLU A 120 -20.34 1.72 -21.81
CA GLU A 120 -21.23 0.85 -22.61
C GLU A 120 -22.67 1.37 -22.61
N GLY A 121 -23.20 1.77 -21.45
CA GLY A 121 -24.49 2.42 -21.32
C GLY A 121 -24.58 3.70 -22.17
N ARG A 122 -23.55 4.58 -22.09
CA ARG A 122 -23.47 5.79 -22.92
C ARG A 122 -23.44 5.48 -24.41
N ILE A 123 -22.73 4.44 -24.84
CA ILE A 123 -22.69 4.00 -26.23
C ILE A 123 -24.09 3.54 -26.68
N ALA A 124 -24.78 2.75 -25.86
CA ALA A 124 -26.13 2.27 -26.16
C ALA A 124 -27.14 3.42 -26.29
N ASP A 125 -27.14 4.33 -25.33
CA ASP A 125 -27.99 5.53 -25.31
C ASP A 125 -27.73 6.43 -26.53
N PHE A 126 -26.44 6.66 -26.80
CA PHE A 126 -26.04 7.48 -27.95
C PHE A 126 -26.44 6.86 -29.29
N ARG A 127 -26.28 5.55 -29.44
CA ARG A 127 -26.78 4.82 -30.63
C ARG A 127 -28.28 4.89 -30.76
N ALA A 128 -29.03 4.71 -29.69
CA ALA A 128 -30.49 4.81 -29.68
C ALA A 128 -30.98 6.20 -30.09
N ALA A 129 -30.31 7.25 -29.57
CA ALA A 129 -30.68 8.63 -29.92
C ALA A 129 -30.31 9.04 -31.36
N ASN A 130 -29.36 8.36 -32.00
CA ASN A 130 -28.83 8.73 -33.33
C ASN A 130 -29.05 7.63 -34.40
N LEU A 131 -30.05 6.78 -34.23
CA LEU A 131 -30.33 5.64 -35.12
C LEU A 131 -30.33 6.00 -36.61
N ALA A 132 -30.94 7.15 -36.98
CA ALA A 132 -31.04 7.61 -38.35
C ALA A 132 -29.69 8.04 -38.97
N SER A 133 -28.72 8.41 -38.12
CA SER A 133 -27.39 8.92 -38.50
C SER A 133 -26.26 7.91 -38.31
N LEU A 134 -26.60 6.68 -37.89
CA LEU A 134 -25.60 5.61 -37.78
C LEU A 134 -25.10 5.15 -39.16
N PRO A 135 -23.83 4.72 -39.30
CA PRO A 135 -23.29 4.23 -40.57
C PRO A 135 -24.15 3.18 -41.26
N GLU A 136 -24.75 2.29 -40.50
CA GLU A 136 -25.60 1.20 -40.97
C GLU A 136 -26.91 1.74 -41.56
N GLY A 137 -27.41 2.89 -41.09
CA GLY A 137 -28.66 3.54 -41.56
C GLY A 137 -28.48 4.45 -42.77
N LEU A 138 -27.25 4.90 -43.07
CA LEU A 138 -26.99 5.93 -44.08
C LEU A 138 -27.47 5.54 -45.51
N THR A 139 -27.30 4.28 -45.90
CA THR A 139 -27.76 3.79 -47.21
C THR A 139 -29.30 3.93 -47.33
N ALA A 140 -30.02 3.51 -46.30
CA ALA A 140 -31.46 3.64 -46.23
C ALA A 140 -31.92 5.11 -46.25
N GLN A 141 -31.21 6.02 -45.58
CA GLN A 141 -31.50 7.45 -45.61
C GLN A 141 -31.27 8.06 -46.99
N ARG A 142 -30.20 7.70 -47.69
CA ARG A 142 -29.92 8.15 -49.05
C ARG A 142 -31.00 7.68 -50.04
N GLU A 143 -31.44 6.41 -49.93
CA GLU A 143 -32.54 5.88 -50.72
C GLU A 143 -33.87 6.60 -50.39
N ARG A 144 -34.10 6.93 -49.09
CA ARG A 144 -35.28 7.70 -48.68
C ARG A 144 -35.30 9.08 -49.33
N VAL A 145 -34.16 9.80 -49.31
CA VAL A 145 -34.01 11.10 -49.98
C VAL A 145 -34.28 10.97 -51.47
N ALA A 146 -33.76 9.95 -52.16
CA ALA A 146 -33.99 9.74 -53.57
C ALA A 146 -35.48 9.55 -53.86
N ARG A 147 -36.18 8.65 -53.13
CA ARG A 147 -37.64 8.41 -53.30
C ARG A 147 -38.48 9.66 -53.02
N LEU A 148 -38.14 10.41 -51.94
CA LEU A 148 -38.87 11.63 -51.59
C LEU A 148 -38.66 12.73 -52.66
N SER A 149 -37.44 12.82 -53.20
CA SER A 149 -37.12 13.75 -54.30
C SER A 149 -37.88 13.41 -55.58
N GLU A 150 -38.01 12.14 -55.93
CA GLU A 150 -38.86 11.68 -57.05
C GLU A 150 -40.31 12.07 -56.81
N SER A 151 -40.86 11.82 -55.61
CA SER A 151 -42.22 12.20 -55.23
C SER A 151 -42.45 13.72 -55.33
N ARG A 152 -41.44 14.54 -54.94
CA ARG A 152 -41.48 15.99 -55.05
C ARG A 152 -41.50 16.46 -56.51
N ILE A 153 -40.68 15.86 -57.36
CA ILE A 153 -40.67 16.15 -58.79
C ILE A 153 -42.02 15.78 -59.44
N ALA A 154 -42.64 14.65 -59.03
CA ALA A 154 -43.96 14.27 -59.51
C ALA A 154 -45.04 15.28 -59.10
N LEU A 155 -45.00 15.69 -57.79
CA LEU A 155 -45.92 16.72 -57.29
C LEU A 155 -45.75 18.07 -58.00
N ASP A 156 -44.50 18.52 -58.26
CA ASP A 156 -44.22 19.77 -58.98
C ASP A 156 -44.82 19.67 -60.44
N ARG A 157 -44.74 18.52 -61.10
CA ARG A 157 -45.42 18.29 -62.42
C ARG A 157 -46.94 18.39 -62.33
N ASP A 158 -47.55 17.80 -61.27
CA ASP A 158 -49.00 17.85 -61.05
C ASP A 158 -49.45 19.28 -60.75
N ILE A 159 -48.68 20.07 -59.98
CA ILE A 159 -48.91 21.51 -59.74
C ILE A 159 -48.84 22.28 -61.01
N ILE A 160 -47.88 22.08 -61.90
CA ILE A 160 -47.76 22.75 -63.20
C ILE A 160 -48.93 22.43 -64.09
N ALA A 161 -49.35 21.13 -64.20
CA ALA A 161 -50.49 20.65 -64.96
C ALA A 161 -51.80 21.29 -64.44
N PHE A 162 -51.97 21.37 -63.15
CA PHE A 162 -53.12 22.00 -62.51
C PHE A 162 -53.14 23.51 -62.76
N GLU A 163 -52.06 24.23 -62.62
CA GLU A 163 -51.99 25.69 -62.87
C GLU A 163 -52.31 26.02 -64.33
N GLY A 164 -51.91 25.20 -65.30
CA GLY A 164 -52.27 25.34 -66.72
C GLY A 164 -53.79 25.14 -67.04
N GLY A 165 -54.55 24.57 -66.10
CA GLY A 165 -55.99 24.38 -66.22
C GLY A 165 -56.87 25.13 -65.24
N ALA A 166 -56.23 25.79 -64.24
CA ALA A 166 -56.91 26.38 -63.06
C ALA A 166 -57.95 27.46 -63.42
N ASP A 167 -57.78 28.18 -64.50
CA ASP A 167 -58.72 29.22 -64.98
C ASP A 167 -60.10 28.64 -65.41
N ARG A 168 -60.21 27.34 -65.58
CA ARG A 168 -61.47 26.62 -65.91
C ARG A 168 -62.27 26.20 -64.69
N LEU A 169 -61.71 26.34 -63.50
CA LEU A 169 -62.32 25.96 -62.22
C LEU A 169 -62.94 27.20 -61.54
N ARG A 170 -63.84 26.94 -60.58
CA ARG A 170 -64.31 28.01 -59.70
C ARG A 170 -63.13 28.51 -58.81
N PRO A 171 -63.08 29.82 -58.56
CA PRO A 171 -61.97 30.38 -57.79
C PRO A 171 -61.79 29.72 -56.45
N GLU A 172 -62.84 29.35 -55.74
CA GLU A 172 -62.80 28.65 -54.43
C GLU A 172 -62.26 27.21 -54.52
N GLU A 173 -62.58 26.51 -55.58
CA GLU A 173 -62.06 25.14 -55.79
C GLU A 173 -60.63 25.13 -56.19
N ALA A 174 -60.22 26.09 -57.05
CA ALA A 174 -58.83 26.28 -57.40
C ALA A 174 -57.97 26.68 -56.17
N ALA A 175 -58.48 27.55 -55.28
CA ALA A 175 -57.79 27.93 -54.03
C ALA A 175 -57.63 26.74 -53.08
N ARG A 176 -58.67 25.89 -52.91
CA ARG A 176 -58.56 24.68 -52.07
C ARG A 176 -57.54 23.69 -52.61
N GLN A 177 -57.50 23.49 -53.91
CA GLN A 177 -56.57 22.55 -54.55
C GLN A 177 -55.14 23.07 -54.45
N ARG A 178 -54.92 24.38 -54.62
CA ARG A 178 -53.57 25.01 -54.38
C ARG A 178 -53.11 24.79 -52.94
N ALA A 179 -53.99 25.07 -51.98
CA ALA A 179 -53.66 24.85 -50.57
C ALA A 179 -53.30 23.40 -50.27
N ALA A 180 -54.00 22.42 -50.85
CA ALA A 180 -53.72 20.98 -50.74
C ALA A 180 -52.31 20.62 -51.29
N TYR A 181 -51.95 21.19 -52.46
CA TYR A 181 -50.68 20.94 -53.07
C TYR A 181 -49.53 21.63 -52.25
N GLU A 182 -49.75 22.82 -51.74
CA GLU A 182 -48.78 23.49 -50.85
C GLU A 182 -48.57 22.73 -49.56
N ASP A 183 -49.61 22.17 -48.94
CA ASP A 183 -49.49 21.33 -47.76
C ASP A 183 -48.71 20.03 -48.05
N GLN A 184 -49.03 19.36 -49.17
CA GLN A 184 -48.30 18.16 -49.58
C GLN A 184 -46.82 18.42 -49.85
N ARG A 185 -46.53 19.55 -50.53
CA ARG A 185 -45.15 19.98 -50.80
C ARG A 185 -44.39 20.25 -49.49
N ARG A 186 -45.04 20.94 -48.53
CA ARG A 186 -44.43 21.25 -47.22
C ARG A 186 -44.10 19.96 -46.47
N VAL A 187 -44.96 18.94 -46.50
CA VAL A 187 -44.72 17.63 -45.89
C VAL A 187 -43.54 16.92 -46.55
N LEU A 188 -43.48 16.91 -47.87
CA LEU A 188 -42.37 16.29 -48.61
C LEU A 188 -41.04 17.03 -48.38
N ASP A 189 -41.02 18.36 -48.42
CA ASP A 189 -39.80 19.16 -48.15
C ASP A 189 -39.32 18.96 -46.76
N ALA A 190 -40.19 18.91 -45.75
CA ALA A 190 -39.84 18.59 -44.39
C ALA A 190 -39.23 17.17 -44.22
N ALA A 191 -39.78 16.18 -44.88
CA ALA A 191 -39.29 14.80 -44.86
C ALA A 191 -37.91 14.66 -45.56
N VAL A 192 -37.69 15.41 -46.66
CA VAL A 192 -36.39 15.47 -47.34
C VAL A 192 -35.36 16.12 -46.42
N ALA A 193 -35.70 17.27 -45.83
CA ALA A 193 -34.78 18.01 -44.90
C ALA A 193 -34.40 17.18 -43.69
N GLU A 194 -35.35 16.44 -43.12
CA GLU A 194 -35.07 15.51 -41.99
C GLU A 194 -34.07 14.41 -42.39
N ALA A 195 -34.28 13.78 -43.55
CA ALA A 195 -33.38 12.71 -44.01
C ALA A 195 -31.98 13.26 -44.39
N GLU A 196 -31.90 14.44 -45.00
CA GLU A 196 -30.64 15.12 -45.31
C GLU A 196 -29.91 15.55 -44.03
N ALA A 197 -30.62 16.05 -43.02
CA ALA A 197 -30.06 16.40 -41.72
C ALA A 197 -29.46 15.17 -41.02
N ALA A 198 -30.13 14.02 -41.07
CA ALA A 198 -29.63 12.77 -40.55
C ALA A 198 -28.30 12.34 -41.23
N ILE A 199 -28.23 12.47 -42.56
CA ILE A 199 -27.03 12.17 -43.35
C ILE A 199 -25.90 13.15 -42.97
N ALA A 200 -26.20 14.44 -42.84
CA ALA A 200 -25.21 15.48 -42.47
C ALA A 200 -24.66 15.30 -41.04
N ALA A 201 -25.47 14.76 -40.12
CA ALA A 201 -25.06 14.49 -38.76
C ALA A 201 -24.14 13.25 -38.63
N ALA A 202 -24.18 12.33 -39.59
CA ALA A 202 -23.46 11.03 -39.50
C ALA A 202 -21.97 11.13 -39.22
N PRO A 203 -21.17 12.06 -39.83
CA PRO A 203 -19.76 12.15 -39.51
C PRO A 203 -19.47 12.60 -38.06
N ALA A 204 -20.36 13.37 -37.43
CA ALA A 204 -20.28 13.75 -36.06
C ALA A 204 -20.58 12.57 -35.10
N VAL A 205 -21.66 11.82 -35.44
CA VAL A 205 -22.03 10.61 -34.72
C VAL A 205 -20.93 9.56 -34.74
N GLU A 206 -20.31 9.34 -35.90
CA GLU A 206 -19.20 8.39 -36.07
C GLU A 206 -17.97 8.78 -35.24
N ARG A 207 -17.63 10.07 -35.23
CA ARG A 207 -16.51 10.57 -34.40
C ARG A 207 -16.75 10.36 -32.91
N GLU A 208 -17.95 10.64 -32.43
CA GLU A 208 -18.29 10.46 -31.02
C GLU A 208 -18.31 8.98 -30.61
N LEU A 209 -18.92 8.11 -31.46
CA LEU A 209 -18.86 6.66 -31.25
C LEU A 209 -17.41 6.15 -31.25
N GLY A 210 -16.57 6.65 -32.13
CA GLY A 210 -15.16 6.32 -32.17
C GLY A 210 -14.42 6.80 -30.91
N ALA A 211 -14.77 7.96 -30.35
CA ALA A 211 -14.21 8.44 -29.09
C ALA A 211 -14.61 7.57 -27.90
N LEU A 212 -15.91 7.25 -27.79
CA LEU A 212 -16.43 6.33 -26.75
C LEU A 212 -15.81 4.93 -26.88
N GLY A 213 -15.66 4.42 -28.12
CA GLY A 213 -15.01 3.13 -28.37
C GLY A 213 -13.56 3.09 -27.93
N ARG A 214 -12.79 4.16 -28.17
CA ARG A 214 -11.40 4.25 -27.67
C ARG A 214 -11.36 4.35 -26.15
N GLN A 215 -12.29 5.05 -25.52
CA GLN A 215 -12.40 5.10 -24.06
C GLN A 215 -12.69 3.72 -23.47
N LEU A 216 -13.62 2.98 -24.06
CA LEU A 216 -13.93 1.60 -23.67
C LEU A 216 -12.70 0.70 -23.78
N GLN A 217 -12.02 0.72 -24.92
CA GLN A 217 -10.80 -0.07 -25.14
C GLN A 217 -9.69 0.26 -24.13
N SER A 218 -9.53 1.54 -23.75
CA SER A 218 -8.57 1.95 -22.73
C SER A 218 -8.90 1.38 -21.35
N LEU A 219 -10.19 1.39 -20.97
CA LEU A 219 -10.66 0.82 -19.71
C LEU A 219 -10.53 -0.71 -19.68
N GLU A 220 -10.80 -1.40 -20.79
CA GLU A 220 -10.61 -2.85 -20.92
C GLU A 220 -9.14 -3.24 -20.78
N ALA A 221 -8.23 -2.45 -21.35
CA ALA A 221 -6.79 -2.65 -21.18
C ALA A 221 -6.36 -2.41 -19.71
N GLU A 222 -6.91 -1.37 -19.05
CA GLU A 222 -6.69 -1.11 -17.62
C GLU A 222 -7.20 -2.28 -16.76
N LEU A 223 -8.41 -2.79 -17.04
CA LEU A 223 -8.99 -3.94 -16.35
C LEU A 223 -8.10 -5.17 -16.45
N THR A 224 -7.55 -5.43 -17.64
CA THR A 224 -6.63 -6.56 -17.85
C THR A 224 -5.42 -6.46 -16.93
N VAL A 225 -4.77 -5.29 -16.88
CA VAL A 225 -3.60 -5.06 -16.02
C VAL A 225 -3.95 -5.19 -14.53
N VAL A 226 -5.10 -4.65 -14.11
CA VAL A 226 -5.54 -4.74 -12.71
C VAL A 226 -5.84 -6.18 -12.33
N THR A 227 -6.50 -6.95 -13.21
CA THR A 227 -6.81 -8.36 -12.98
C THR A 227 -5.57 -9.23 -12.89
N GLU A 228 -4.55 -8.99 -13.74
CA GLU A 228 -3.25 -9.66 -13.67
C GLU A 228 -2.57 -9.38 -12.31
N ARG A 229 -2.47 -8.11 -11.93
CA ARG A 229 -1.88 -7.71 -10.64
C ARG A 229 -2.63 -8.28 -9.44
N ARG A 230 -3.98 -8.33 -9.51
CA ARG A 230 -4.79 -8.95 -8.47
C ARG A 230 -4.48 -10.44 -8.34
N THR A 231 -4.32 -11.13 -9.47
CA THR A 231 -3.98 -12.56 -9.50
C THR A 231 -2.60 -12.81 -8.90
N GLU A 232 -1.61 -11.97 -9.23
CA GLU A 232 -0.27 -12.02 -8.63
C GLU A 232 -0.33 -11.76 -7.12
N ALA A 233 -1.07 -10.75 -6.69
CA ALA A 233 -1.24 -10.44 -5.27
C ALA A 233 -1.95 -11.57 -4.50
N ALA A 234 -2.94 -12.24 -5.10
CA ALA A 234 -3.63 -13.39 -4.53
C ALA A 234 -2.67 -14.59 -4.39
N MET A 235 -1.84 -14.84 -5.40
CA MET A 235 -0.80 -15.87 -5.34
C MET A 235 0.25 -15.55 -4.25
N ALA A 236 0.72 -14.31 -4.19
CA ALA A 236 1.66 -13.85 -3.18
C ALA A 236 1.10 -14.03 -1.76
N ARG A 237 -0.17 -13.67 -1.55
CA ARG A 237 -0.87 -13.91 -0.28
C ARG A 237 -0.91 -15.40 0.07
N THR A 238 -1.26 -16.26 -0.87
CA THR A 238 -1.33 -17.71 -0.65
C THR A 238 0.04 -18.31 -0.32
N LEU A 239 1.11 -17.81 -0.97
CA LEU A 239 2.49 -18.20 -0.66
C LEU A 239 2.90 -17.73 0.74
N GLU A 240 2.59 -16.48 1.11
CA GLU A 240 2.87 -15.94 2.45
C GLU A 240 2.11 -16.72 3.54
N GLU A 241 0.86 -17.15 3.29
CA GLU A 241 0.08 -18.00 4.20
C GLU A 241 0.68 -19.41 4.37
N ARG A 242 1.31 -19.96 3.33
CA ARG A 242 1.97 -21.27 3.36
C ARG A 242 3.37 -21.23 3.93
N ASP A 243 4.09 -20.14 3.67
CA ASP A 243 5.52 -19.97 4.00
C ASP A 243 5.70 -19.00 5.18
N GLN A 244 4.94 -19.23 6.26
CA GLN A 244 4.99 -18.42 7.49
C GLN A 244 6.39 -18.31 8.12
N ALA A 245 7.33 -19.18 7.72
CA ALA A 245 8.71 -19.22 8.22
C ALA A 245 9.75 -18.59 7.26
N GLY A 246 9.37 -18.19 6.04
CA GLY A 246 10.34 -17.91 4.97
C GLY A 246 11.18 -16.65 5.11
N ARG A 247 10.70 -15.64 5.84
CA ARG A 247 11.42 -14.34 5.94
C ARG A 247 12.37 -14.25 7.13
N PHE A 248 12.07 -14.94 8.23
CA PHE A 248 12.92 -14.98 9.41
C PHE A 248 13.19 -16.45 9.78
N THR A 249 14.41 -16.89 9.51
CA THR A 249 14.85 -18.23 9.92
C THR A 249 15.54 -18.11 11.28
N VAL A 250 15.08 -18.86 12.25
CA VAL A 250 15.74 -18.98 13.53
C VAL A 250 17.04 -19.75 13.32
N LEU A 251 18.18 -19.06 13.36
CA LEU A 251 19.49 -19.67 13.17
C LEU A 251 19.86 -20.54 14.36
N GLU A 252 19.63 -20.04 15.57
CA GLU A 252 19.97 -20.73 16.81
C GLU A 252 18.96 -20.35 17.89
N ARG A 253 18.49 -21.35 18.65
CA ARG A 253 17.64 -21.14 19.82
C ARG A 253 18.52 -20.98 21.06
N ALA A 254 18.07 -20.11 21.99
CA ALA A 254 18.75 -19.92 23.25
C ALA A 254 18.74 -21.19 24.09
N VAL A 255 19.92 -21.56 24.60
CA VAL A 255 20.13 -22.69 25.52
C VAL A 255 20.59 -22.10 26.86
N PRO A 256 20.18 -22.69 28.00
CA PRO A 256 20.67 -22.27 29.31
C PRO A 256 22.19 -22.34 29.37
N PRO A 257 22.89 -21.23 29.74
CA PRO A 257 24.36 -21.24 29.83
C PRO A 257 24.83 -22.05 31.02
N GLU A 258 25.89 -22.84 30.84
CA GLU A 258 26.53 -23.60 31.93
C GLU A 258 27.32 -22.71 32.90
N PHE A 259 27.75 -21.54 32.45
CA PHE A 259 28.59 -20.59 33.23
C PHE A 259 27.94 -19.21 33.28
N PRO A 260 28.01 -18.52 34.45
CA PRO A 260 27.51 -17.17 34.59
C PRO A 260 28.33 -16.17 33.76
N VAL A 261 27.67 -15.23 33.09
CA VAL A 261 28.29 -14.15 32.29
C VAL A 261 28.88 -13.05 33.22
N SER A 262 28.40 -12.95 34.47
CA SER A 262 28.91 -12.00 35.46
C SER A 262 30.30 -12.42 35.96
N ALA A 263 31.13 -11.41 36.33
CA ALA A 263 32.44 -11.66 36.92
C ALA A 263 32.29 -12.59 38.15
N SER A 264 33.10 -13.67 38.20
CA SER A 264 33.02 -14.63 39.31
C SER A 264 33.23 -13.92 40.65
N ARG A 265 32.47 -14.33 41.67
CA ARG A 265 32.58 -13.77 43.03
C ARG A 265 34.03 -13.72 43.55
N THR A 266 34.83 -14.70 43.14
CA THR A 266 36.27 -14.76 43.45
C THR A 266 37.07 -13.60 42.80
N LYS A 267 36.75 -13.22 41.53
CA LYS A 267 37.43 -12.07 40.89
C LYS A 267 37.05 -10.75 41.55
N ILE A 268 35.78 -10.59 41.94
CA ILE A 268 35.30 -9.40 42.67
C ILE A 268 35.94 -9.33 44.05
N ALA A 269 36.00 -10.45 44.80
CA ALA A 269 36.66 -10.52 46.10
C ALA A 269 38.18 -10.23 46.03
N LEU A 270 38.86 -10.77 45.01
CA LEU A 270 40.27 -10.50 44.77
C LEU A 270 40.52 -9.02 44.41
N ALA A 271 39.72 -8.44 43.54
CA ALA A 271 39.82 -7.02 43.18
C ALA A 271 39.52 -6.11 44.38
N GLY A 272 38.48 -6.43 45.17
CA GLY A 272 38.17 -5.70 46.41
C GLY A 272 39.26 -5.84 47.47
N GLY A 273 39.83 -7.03 47.64
CA GLY A 273 40.95 -7.26 48.54
C GLY A 273 42.23 -6.50 48.13
N ALA A 274 42.52 -6.50 46.82
CA ALA A 274 43.69 -5.75 46.29
C ALA A 274 43.52 -4.23 46.46
N THR A 275 42.32 -3.71 46.20
CA THR A 275 42.06 -2.26 46.42
C THR A 275 42.09 -1.88 47.89
N ALA A 276 41.49 -2.69 48.76
CA ALA A 276 41.56 -2.48 50.21
C ALA A 276 42.99 -2.54 50.73
N GLY A 277 43.83 -3.50 50.28
CA GLY A 277 45.22 -3.61 50.57
C GLY A 277 46.05 -2.38 50.11
N ALA A 278 45.81 -1.90 48.90
CA ALA A 278 46.46 -0.70 48.37
C ALA A 278 46.12 0.56 49.20
N VAL A 279 44.84 0.72 49.58
CA VAL A 279 44.43 1.84 50.46
C VAL A 279 45.00 1.75 51.81
N ALA A 280 45.04 0.55 52.41
CA ALA A 280 45.68 0.35 53.73
C ALA A 280 47.19 0.67 53.70
N LEU A 281 47.89 0.24 52.63
CA LEU A 281 49.30 0.53 52.43
C LEU A 281 49.57 2.04 52.25
N ALA A 282 48.70 2.70 51.42
CA ALA A 282 48.81 4.16 51.23
C ALA A 282 48.62 4.95 52.56
N LEU A 283 47.60 4.53 53.36
CA LEU A 283 47.33 5.11 54.66
C LEU A 283 48.51 4.88 55.65
N ALA A 284 49.07 3.65 55.64
CA ALA A 284 50.25 3.35 56.46
C ALA A 284 51.45 4.21 56.09
N LEU A 285 51.73 4.35 54.79
CA LEU A 285 52.81 5.21 54.29
C LEU A 285 52.57 6.69 54.61
N ALA A 286 51.37 7.18 54.45
CA ALA A 286 50.98 8.55 54.79
C ALA A 286 51.17 8.82 56.28
N ARG A 287 50.80 7.87 57.18
CA ARG A 287 50.96 7.96 58.57
C ARG A 287 52.47 7.95 58.98
N GLU A 288 53.28 7.15 58.31
CA GLU A 288 54.67 7.06 58.47
C GLU A 288 55.42 8.37 58.09
N VAL A 289 55.01 8.93 56.95
CA VAL A 289 55.56 10.24 56.49
C VAL A 289 55.15 11.38 57.45
N MET A 290 53.90 11.33 57.97
CA MET A 290 53.44 12.33 58.95
C MET A 290 54.08 12.18 60.35
N GLN A 291 54.46 10.97 60.75
CA GLN A 291 55.17 10.73 62.01
C GLN A 291 56.67 10.88 61.76
N ARG A 292 57.20 12.03 62.08
CA ARG A 292 58.66 12.32 62.13
C ARG A 292 59.34 11.49 63.23
N SER A 293 59.42 10.18 63.04
CA SER A 293 60.17 9.34 63.98
C SER A 293 61.66 9.32 63.60
N LEU A 294 62.51 9.71 64.53
CA LEU A 294 63.98 9.62 64.41
C LEU A 294 64.42 8.15 64.44
N ARG A 295 64.77 7.57 63.25
CA ARG A 295 65.09 6.13 63.10
C ARG A 295 66.59 5.78 63.05
N SER A 296 67.49 6.77 63.10
CA SER A 296 68.95 6.49 63.16
C SER A 296 69.68 7.39 64.05
N ALA A 297 70.73 6.88 64.68
CA ALA A 297 71.70 7.62 65.56
C ALA A 297 72.39 8.77 64.80
N ALA A 298 72.44 8.72 63.44
CA ALA A 298 73.03 9.78 62.63
C ALA A 298 72.08 10.99 62.51
N GLN A 299 70.70 10.76 62.44
CA GLN A 299 69.70 11.82 62.42
C GLN A 299 69.60 12.54 63.79
N MET A 300 69.78 11.81 64.86
CA MET A 300 69.81 12.38 66.21
C MET A 300 71.00 13.36 66.42
N ARG A 301 72.17 13.04 65.84
CA ARG A 301 73.36 13.92 65.88
C ARG A 301 73.18 15.19 65.01
N ALA A 302 72.44 15.13 63.92
CA ALA A 302 72.22 16.27 63.04
C ALA A 302 71.14 17.27 63.55
N GLN A 303 70.29 16.87 64.51
CA GLN A 303 69.27 17.72 65.14
C GLN A 303 69.61 18.24 66.52
N LEU A 304 70.64 17.70 67.21
CA LEU A 304 71.05 18.05 68.60
C LEU A 304 72.47 18.62 68.69
N GLY A 305 73.17 18.75 67.58
CA GLY A 305 74.52 19.33 67.55
C GLY A 305 74.59 20.73 67.03
#